data_f4dbef11d38960b1173c64c548be2921
#
_entry.id   f4dbef11d38960b1173c64c548be2921
#
_cell.length_a   1.000
_cell.length_b   1.000
_cell.length_c   1.000
_cell.angle_alpha   90.00
_cell.angle_beta   90.00
_cell.angle_gamma   90.00
#
_symmetry.space_group_name_H-M   'P 1'
#
loop_
_entity.id
_entity.type
_entity.pdbx_description
1 polymer ?
#
loop_
_entity_poly.entity_id
_entity_poly.type
_entity_poly.pdbx_seq_one_letter_code
_entity_poly.pdbx_strand_id
1 'polypeptide(L)'
;NQSAYIIVDRSTGERTVLWRRDDCLRIDPAEIADEQITGARLLHIDGHDTPAVAHAAAIARRHAIPVTVDVDTIYRGFDRVLPNVDYLVASSEFPANWTGNRDPFEALESLQTEYGMKVAAMTLGAQGALARSGGQFIYAPAYVVDCVDTTGAGDVFHGAFCYAVLQGMTMPAALDFSNAMAALNCTAMGARGGICGLEEIRLLMARGERRSDPDFAARAHASGAPPAV
;
A
#
# COMPACT_ATOMS: atom_id res chain seq x y z
N ASN A 1 9.40 6.29 -23.50
CA ASN A 1 8.37 6.46 -22.45
C ASN A 1 7.83 5.10 -22.04
N GLN A 2 7.48 4.97 -20.77
CA GLN A 2 6.67 3.84 -20.31
C GLN A 2 5.28 3.97 -20.92
N SER A 3 4.70 2.87 -21.36
CA SER A 3 3.33 2.81 -21.89
C SER A 3 2.60 1.57 -21.37
N ALA A 4 1.31 1.70 -21.19
CA ALA A 4 0.46 0.60 -20.80
C ALA A 4 -0.87 0.63 -21.59
N TYR A 5 -1.35 -0.56 -21.93
CA TYR A 5 -2.73 -0.79 -22.35
C TYR A 5 -3.49 -1.40 -21.20
N ILE A 6 -4.57 -0.78 -20.79
CA ILE A 6 -5.40 -1.23 -19.67
C ILE A 6 -6.73 -1.71 -20.25
N ILE A 7 -7.04 -2.99 -20.01
CA ILE A 7 -8.29 -3.62 -20.40
C ILE A 7 -9.14 -3.74 -19.14
N VAL A 8 -10.30 -3.08 -19.11
CA VAL A 8 -11.22 -3.11 -17.97
C VAL A 8 -12.42 -3.99 -18.31
N ASP A 9 -12.73 -4.96 -17.44
CA ASP A 9 -13.95 -5.74 -17.55
C ASP A 9 -15.14 -4.86 -17.10
N ARG A 10 -16.12 -4.69 -18.01
CA ARG A 10 -17.27 -3.81 -17.75
C ARG A 10 -18.24 -4.34 -16.70
N SER A 11 -18.19 -5.63 -16.39
CA SER A 11 -19.10 -6.28 -15.43
C SER A 11 -18.56 -6.27 -14.01
N THR A 12 -17.24 -6.29 -13.85
CA THR A 12 -16.58 -6.40 -12.53
C THR A 12 -15.74 -5.18 -12.17
N GLY A 13 -15.35 -4.35 -13.14
CA GLY A 13 -14.37 -3.28 -12.98
C GLY A 13 -12.92 -3.78 -12.87
N GLU A 14 -12.70 -5.09 -12.92
CA GLU A 14 -11.36 -5.67 -12.88
C GLU A 14 -10.55 -5.30 -14.11
N ARG A 15 -9.23 -5.17 -13.95
CA ARG A 15 -8.34 -4.74 -15.01
C ARG A 15 -7.22 -5.74 -15.30
N THR A 16 -6.83 -5.80 -16.57
CA THR A 16 -5.58 -6.40 -17.04
C THR A 16 -4.69 -5.31 -17.59
N VAL A 17 -3.43 -5.25 -17.14
CA VAL A 17 -2.46 -4.24 -17.57
C VAL A 17 -1.38 -4.89 -18.42
N LEU A 18 -1.28 -4.46 -19.69
CA LEU A 18 -0.20 -4.82 -20.60
C LEU A 18 0.74 -3.63 -20.68
N TRP A 19 1.91 -3.70 -20.06
CA TRP A 19 2.82 -2.57 -19.99
C TRP A 19 4.17 -2.86 -20.60
N ARG A 20 4.84 -1.82 -21.04
CA ARG A 20 6.21 -1.83 -21.54
C ARG A 20 6.97 -0.64 -20.99
N ARG A 21 8.16 -0.90 -20.45
CA ARG A 21 9.13 0.11 -20.05
C ARG A 21 10.40 -0.05 -20.86
N ASP A 22 10.97 1.05 -21.31
CA ASP A 22 12.26 1.09 -21.99
C ASP A 22 13.39 1.13 -20.95
N ASP A 23 14.48 0.41 -21.20
CA ASP A 23 15.64 0.37 -20.31
C ASP A 23 16.31 1.74 -20.12
N CYS A 24 16.15 2.66 -21.07
CA CYS A 24 16.65 4.04 -20.95
C CYS A 24 15.97 4.87 -19.86
N LEU A 25 14.86 4.36 -19.31
CA LEU A 25 14.16 4.98 -18.17
C LEU A 25 14.68 4.53 -16.80
N ARG A 26 15.70 3.66 -16.80
CA ARG A 26 16.29 3.17 -15.54
C ARG A 26 17.00 4.31 -14.83
N ILE A 27 16.73 4.42 -13.54
CA ILE A 27 17.40 5.38 -12.65
C ILE A 27 18.69 4.75 -12.14
N ASP A 28 19.81 5.44 -12.32
CA ASP A 28 21.08 5.04 -11.71
C ASP A 28 21.13 5.55 -10.26
N PRO A 29 21.55 4.73 -9.28
CA PRO A 29 21.75 5.20 -7.90
C PRO A 29 22.60 6.48 -7.79
N ALA A 30 23.58 6.67 -8.68
CA ALA A 30 24.44 7.85 -8.71
C ALA A 30 23.71 9.15 -9.09
N GLU A 31 22.51 9.06 -9.67
CA GLU A 31 21.66 10.22 -9.99
C GLU A 31 20.87 10.73 -8.76
N ILE A 32 20.85 9.96 -7.66
CA ILE A 32 20.13 10.30 -6.45
C ILE A 32 21.11 10.91 -5.43
N ALA A 33 21.03 12.23 -5.27
CA ALA A 33 21.79 12.96 -4.26
C ALA A 33 21.04 13.00 -2.91
N ASP A 34 21.79 13.07 -1.81
CA ASP A 34 21.21 13.13 -0.46
C ASP A 34 20.22 14.31 -0.32
N GLU A 35 20.51 15.44 -0.92
CA GLU A 35 19.68 16.67 -0.85
C GLU A 35 18.29 16.49 -1.44
N GLN A 36 18.12 15.59 -2.42
CA GLN A 36 16.81 15.30 -3.02
C GLN A 36 15.90 14.55 -2.03
N ILE A 37 16.47 13.82 -1.09
CA ILE A 37 15.74 13.02 -0.09
C ILE A 37 15.60 13.76 1.23
N THR A 38 16.65 14.45 1.69
CA THR A 38 16.71 15.02 3.05
C THR A 38 15.73 16.17 3.31
N GLY A 39 15.20 16.79 2.24
CA GLY A 39 14.13 17.80 2.35
C GLY A 39 12.71 17.20 2.55
N ALA A 40 12.55 15.90 2.43
CA ALA A 40 11.25 15.24 2.53
C ALA A 40 10.86 14.88 3.98
N ARG A 41 9.56 14.86 4.26
CA ARG A 41 9.02 14.36 5.53
C ARG A 41 8.74 12.85 5.52
N LEU A 42 8.68 12.27 4.32
CA LEU A 42 8.44 10.86 4.07
C LEU A 42 8.95 10.54 2.66
N LEU A 43 9.58 9.40 2.49
CA LEU A 43 9.93 8.83 1.20
C LEU A 43 8.95 7.72 0.86
N HIS A 44 8.29 7.84 -0.30
CA HIS A 44 7.49 6.75 -0.87
C HIS A 44 8.22 6.15 -2.07
N ILE A 45 8.31 4.84 -2.10
CA ILE A 45 9.03 4.08 -3.14
C ILE A 45 8.18 2.92 -3.64
N ASP A 46 8.49 2.44 -4.83
CA ASP A 46 7.96 1.20 -5.40
C ASP A 46 9.08 0.15 -5.59
N GLY A 47 8.78 -0.96 -6.25
CA GLY A 47 9.76 -2.01 -6.50
C GLY A 47 10.66 -1.80 -7.72
N HIS A 48 10.34 -0.82 -8.59
CA HIS A 48 11.10 -0.58 -9.80
C HIS A 48 12.48 0.05 -9.51
N ASP A 49 13.44 -0.16 -10.44
CA ASP A 49 14.81 0.35 -10.28
C ASP A 49 15.41 0.04 -8.89
N THR A 50 15.25 -1.20 -8.44
CA THR A 50 15.63 -1.64 -7.10
C THR A 50 16.98 -1.13 -6.58
N PRO A 51 18.07 -1.03 -7.37
CA PRO A 51 19.34 -0.44 -6.91
C PRO A 51 19.20 1.03 -6.49
N ALA A 52 18.47 1.83 -7.28
CA ALA A 52 18.22 3.25 -7.00
C ALA A 52 17.30 3.42 -5.80
N VAL A 53 16.25 2.60 -5.73
CA VAL A 53 15.30 2.57 -4.60
C VAL A 53 15.99 2.19 -3.29
N ALA A 54 16.86 1.16 -3.31
CA ALA A 54 17.64 0.77 -2.13
C ALA A 54 18.59 1.88 -1.67
N HIS A 55 19.20 2.60 -2.62
CA HIS A 55 20.05 3.75 -2.31
C HIS A 55 19.26 4.89 -1.67
N ALA A 56 18.14 5.29 -2.26
CA ALA A 56 17.25 6.32 -1.72
C ALA A 56 16.72 5.97 -0.33
N ALA A 57 16.27 4.72 -0.12
CA ALA A 57 15.80 4.24 1.18
C ALA A 57 16.91 4.26 2.25
N ALA A 58 18.14 3.90 1.88
CA ALA A 58 19.28 3.98 2.79
C ALA A 58 19.63 5.43 3.15
N ILE A 59 19.52 6.40 2.22
CA ILE A 59 19.65 7.83 2.53
C ILE A 59 18.56 8.24 3.53
N ALA A 60 17.30 7.94 3.25
CA ALA A 60 16.17 8.27 4.12
C ALA A 60 16.38 7.72 5.53
N ARG A 61 16.82 6.45 5.66
CA ARG A 61 17.09 5.80 6.94
C ARG A 61 18.19 6.53 7.74
N ARG A 62 19.30 6.94 7.09
CA ARG A 62 20.39 7.71 7.74
C ARG A 62 19.91 9.05 8.30
N HIS A 63 18.91 9.65 7.67
CA HIS A 63 18.37 10.96 8.03
C HIS A 63 17.07 10.89 8.83
N ALA A 64 16.69 9.69 9.33
CA ALA A 64 15.46 9.45 10.10
C ALA A 64 14.17 9.87 9.36
N ILE A 65 14.19 9.83 8.03
CA ILE A 65 13.02 10.07 7.19
C ILE A 65 12.28 8.75 7.04
N PRO A 66 10.99 8.67 7.40
CA PRO A 66 10.23 7.43 7.28
C PRO A 66 10.07 7.02 5.82
N VAL A 67 10.16 5.71 5.57
CA VAL A 67 10.04 5.11 4.25
C VAL A 67 8.78 4.27 4.18
N THR A 68 7.92 4.56 3.20
CA THR A 68 6.80 3.72 2.80
C THR A 68 7.11 3.04 1.47
N VAL A 69 6.64 1.81 1.28
CA VAL A 69 6.82 1.10 0.02
C VAL A 69 5.51 0.48 -0.49
N ASP A 70 5.28 0.63 -1.79
CA ASP A 70 4.31 -0.12 -2.58
C ASP A 70 5.03 -1.27 -3.29
N VAL A 71 4.58 -2.50 -3.08
CA VAL A 71 5.16 -3.65 -3.75
C VAL A 71 4.12 -4.71 -4.07
N ASP A 72 4.10 -5.14 -5.32
CA ASP A 72 3.17 -6.15 -5.85
C ASP A 72 3.85 -7.48 -6.17
N THR A 73 5.14 -7.44 -6.50
CA THR A 73 5.90 -8.61 -6.91
C THR A 73 7.31 -8.60 -6.35
N ILE A 74 8.01 -9.73 -6.44
CA ILE A 74 9.40 -9.85 -5.99
C ILE A 74 10.34 -9.29 -7.08
N TYR A 75 10.95 -8.17 -6.78
CA TYR A 75 12.00 -7.59 -7.61
C TYR A 75 13.39 -8.11 -7.19
N ARG A 76 14.24 -8.34 -8.18
CA ARG A 76 15.61 -8.82 -7.91
C ARG A 76 16.39 -7.80 -7.07
N GLY A 77 16.91 -8.23 -5.91
CA GLY A 77 17.68 -7.39 -4.98
C GLY A 77 16.81 -6.58 -4.01
N PHE A 78 15.51 -6.86 -3.93
CA PHE A 78 14.58 -6.17 -3.03
C PHE A 78 14.87 -6.44 -1.55
N ASP A 79 15.62 -7.51 -1.24
CA ASP A 79 16.20 -7.79 0.07
C ASP A 79 17.07 -6.65 0.61
N ARG A 80 17.60 -5.78 -0.25
CA ARG A 80 18.37 -4.58 0.13
C ARG A 80 17.48 -3.37 0.45
N VAL A 81 16.23 -3.38 0.03
CA VAL A 81 15.25 -2.31 0.26
C VAL A 81 14.59 -2.48 1.62
N LEU A 82 14.08 -3.69 1.89
CA LEU A 82 13.26 -4.00 3.07
C LEU A 82 13.87 -3.58 4.42
N PRO A 83 15.19 -3.71 4.68
CA PRO A 83 15.79 -3.26 5.95
C PRO A 83 15.68 -1.75 6.21
N ASN A 84 15.35 -0.95 5.19
CA ASN A 84 15.23 0.49 5.28
C ASN A 84 13.76 0.97 5.26
N VAL A 85 12.79 0.05 5.21
CA VAL A 85 11.36 0.35 5.14
C VAL A 85 10.76 0.44 6.53
N ASP A 86 10.02 1.51 6.82
CA ASP A 86 9.22 1.66 8.05
C ASP A 86 7.80 1.12 7.87
N TYR A 87 7.19 1.33 6.69
CA TYR A 87 5.82 0.98 6.37
C TYR A 87 5.78 0.21 5.05
N LEU A 88 5.66 -1.10 5.14
CA LEU A 88 5.38 -1.96 4.00
C LEU A 88 3.86 -1.99 3.80
N VAL A 89 3.40 -1.64 2.61
CA VAL A 89 2.05 -1.93 2.13
C VAL A 89 2.21 -2.70 0.82
N ALA A 90 1.78 -3.94 0.80
CA ALA A 90 1.99 -4.84 -0.33
C ALA A 90 0.66 -5.26 -0.97
N SER A 91 0.72 -5.80 -2.19
CA SER A 91 -0.40 -6.59 -2.71
C SER A 91 -0.56 -7.89 -1.92
N SER A 92 -1.72 -8.52 -1.99
CA SER A 92 -2.05 -9.74 -1.22
C SER A 92 -1.10 -10.92 -1.47
N GLU A 93 -0.49 -10.99 -2.65
CA GLU A 93 0.39 -12.11 -3.02
C GLU A 93 1.84 -11.93 -2.54
N PHE A 94 2.30 -10.69 -2.40
CA PHE A 94 3.70 -10.42 -2.09
C PHE A 94 4.16 -11.04 -0.76
N PRO A 95 3.44 -10.90 0.38
CA PRO A 95 3.88 -11.47 1.64
C PRO A 95 4.06 -12.99 1.57
N ALA A 96 3.11 -13.70 0.96
CA ALA A 96 3.18 -15.15 0.81
C ALA A 96 4.35 -15.57 -0.09
N ASN A 97 4.54 -14.88 -1.21
CA ASN A 97 5.62 -15.17 -2.15
C ASN A 97 7.01 -14.88 -1.56
N TRP A 98 7.11 -13.84 -0.72
CA TRP A 98 8.38 -13.47 -0.08
C TRP A 98 8.77 -14.41 1.06
N THR A 99 7.83 -14.71 1.94
CA THR A 99 8.09 -15.50 3.16
C THR A 99 7.97 -17.01 2.94
N GLY A 100 7.32 -17.44 1.85
CA GLY A 100 6.93 -18.83 1.63
C GLY A 100 5.73 -19.29 2.47
N ASN A 101 5.15 -18.40 3.29
CA ASN A 101 4.01 -18.71 4.14
C ASN A 101 2.71 -18.19 3.51
N ARG A 102 1.75 -19.08 3.31
CA ARG A 102 0.46 -18.75 2.68
C ARG A 102 -0.56 -18.14 3.63
N ASP A 103 -0.35 -18.27 4.95
CA ASP A 103 -1.20 -17.59 5.92
C ASP A 103 -0.85 -16.09 5.96
N PRO A 104 -1.80 -15.18 5.67
CA PRO A 104 -1.52 -13.76 5.57
C PRO A 104 -1.08 -13.14 6.89
N PHE A 105 -1.56 -13.65 8.02
CA PHE A 105 -1.19 -13.15 9.35
C PHE A 105 0.26 -13.55 9.67
N GLU A 106 0.60 -14.82 9.50
CA GLU A 106 1.96 -15.31 9.74
C GLU A 106 2.97 -14.69 8.77
N ALA A 107 2.60 -14.47 7.50
CA ALA A 107 3.45 -13.82 6.52
C ALA A 107 3.75 -12.36 6.89
N LEU A 108 2.75 -11.58 7.33
CA LEU A 108 2.96 -10.20 7.78
C LEU A 108 3.76 -10.16 9.09
N GLU A 109 3.54 -11.11 10.01
CA GLU A 109 4.33 -11.22 11.24
C GLU A 109 5.80 -11.50 10.96
N SER A 110 6.07 -12.43 10.03
CA SER A 110 7.43 -12.78 9.61
C SER A 110 8.15 -11.54 9.03
N LEU A 111 7.51 -10.83 8.10
CA LEU A 111 8.05 -9.62 7.49
C LEU A 111 8.34 -8.53 8.54
N GLN A 112 7.37 -8.24 9.42
CA GLN A 112 7.56 -7.22 10.45
C GLN A 112 8.70 -7.59 11.40
N THR A 113 8.78 -8.85 11.79
CA THR A 113 9.79 -9.33 12.75
C THR A 113 11.19 -9.36 12.14
N GLU A 114 11.32 -9.86 10.90
CA GLU A 114 12.60 -10.00 10.21
C GLU A 114 13.24 -8.63 9.91
N TYR A 115 12.45 -7.66 9.45
CA TYR A 115 12.96 -6.35 9.01
C TYR A 115 12.79 -5.24 10.04
N GLY A 116 12.10 -5.49 11.15
CA GLY A 116 11.89 -4.50 12.21
C GLY A 116 11.03 -3.31 11.77
N MET A 117 10.12 -3.52 10.80
CA MET A 117 9.22 -2.47 10.29
C MET A 117 8.23 -2.02 11.37
N LYS A 118 7.82 -0.76 11.32
CA LYS A 118 6.72 -0.25 12.14
C LYS A 118 5.40 -0.91 11.77
N VAL A 119 5.19 -1.10 10.47
CA VAL A 119 3.98 -1.69 9.90
C VAL A 119 4.34 -2.61 8.74
N ALA A 120 3.79 -3.82 8.77
CA ALA A 120 3.68 -4.70 7.62
C ALA A 120 2.20 -4.85 7.27
N ALA A 121 1.80 -4.42 6.08
CA ALA A 121 0.42 -4.43 5.63
C ALA A 121 0.26 -5.00 4.23
N MET A 122 -0.96 -5.45 3.92
CA MET A 122 -1.35 -5.84 2.56
C MET A 122 -2.74 -5.34 2.24
N THR A 123 -2.96 -5.01 0.97
CA THR A 123 -4.29 -4.75 0.41
C THR A 123 -4.93 -6.05 -0.04
N LEU A 124 -6.23 -6.20 0.21
CA LEU A 124 -7.04 -7.39 -0.07
C LEU A 124 -8.12 -7.11 -1.12
N GLY A 125 -7.94 -6.07 -1.94
CA GLY A 125 -8.92 -5.63 -2.94
C GLY A 125 -10.28 -5.32 -2.30
N ALA A 126 -11.32 -5.96 -2.81
CA ALA A 126 -12.69 -5.75 -2.31
C ALA A 126 -12.93 -6.25 -0.86
N GLN A 127 -11.95 -6.89 -0.23
CA GLN A 127 -12.01 -7.31 1.17
C GLN A 127 -11.36 -6.27 2.11
N GLY A 128 -10.67 -5.24 1.59
CA GLY A 128 -10.06 -4.18 2.39
C GLY A 128 -8.56 -4.30 2.57
N ALA A 129 -8.07 -4.16 3.79
CA ALA A 129 -6.64 -4.23 4.11
C ALA A 129 -6.40 -4.89 5.47
N LEU A 130 -5.28 -5.63 5.56
CA LEU A 130 -4.77 -6.23 6.79
C LEU A 130 -3.40 -5.64 7.10
N ALA A 131 -3.15 -5.29 8.34
CA ALA A 131 -1.85 -4.82 8.79
C ALA A 131 -1.45 -5.45 10.12
N ARG A 132 -0.14 -5.55 10.34
CA ARG A 132 0.46 -5.81 11.65
C ARG A 132 1.22 -4.56 12.08
N SER A 133 0.88 -4.04 13.26
CA SER A 133 1.47 -2.83 13.83
C SER A 133 1.53 -2.95 15.36
N GLY A 134 2.67 -2.64 15.96
CA GLY A 134 2.84 -2.74 17.41
C GLY A 134 2.58 -4.15 17.97
N GLY A 135 2.81 -5.20 17.18
CA GLY A 135 2.55 -6.59 17.57
C GLY A 135 1.10 -7.05 17.44
N GLN A 136 0.19 -6.16 17.01
CA GLN A 136 -1.24 -6.45 16.85
C GLN A 136 -1.64 -6.46 15.38
N PHE A 137 -2.63 -7.29 15.03
CA PHE A 137 -3.23 -7.25 13.71
C PHE A 137 -4.41 -6.29 13.67
N ILE A 138 -4.54 -5.59 12.56
CA ILE A 138 -5.59 -4.61 12.30
C ILE A 138 -6.19 -4.97 10.94
N TYR A 139 -7.48 -5.28 10.92
CA TYR A 139 -8.23 -5.48 9.69
C TYR A 139 -9.15 -4.29 9.47
N ALA A 140 -9.04 -3.67 8.31
CA ALA A 140 -9.91 -2.60 7.85
C ALA A 140 -10.72 -3.10 6.65
N PRO A 141 -12.05 -3.32 6.79
CA PRO A 141 -12.89 -3.80 5.70
C PRO A 141 -13.02 -2.75 4.59
N ALA A 142 -13.21 -3.21 3.34
CA ALA A 142 -13.44 -2.33 2.21
C ALA A 142 -14.83 -1.68 2.27
N TYR A 143 -14.99 -0.55 1.57
CA TYR A 143 -16.28 0.08 1.33
C TYR A 143 -16.99 -0.55 0.13
N VAL A 144 -18.30 -0.71 0.24
CA VAL A 144 -19.15 -1.11 -0.88
C VAL A 144 -19.44 0.11 -1.74
N VAL A 145 -19.05 0.05 -3.00
CA VAL A 145 -19.27 1.11 -3.99
C VAL A 145 -19.67 0.51 -5.33
N ASP A 146 -20.31 1.31 -6.19
CA ASP A 146 -20.56 0.96 -7.59
C ASP A 146 -19.24 1.06 -8.37
N CYS A 147 -18.53 -0.06 -8.45
CA CYS A 147 -17.21 -0.12 -9.05
C CYS A 147 -17.29 -0.02 -10.57
N VAL A 148 -16.64 0.99 -11.14
CA VAL A 148 -16.53 1.25 -12.60
C VAL A 148 -15.18 0.76 -13.12
N ASP A 149 -14.10 1.07 -12.41
CA ASP A 149 -12.73 0.76 -12.83
C ASP A 149 -11.79 0.70 -11.61
N THR A 150 -11.13 -0.45 -11.42
CA THR A 150 -10.16 -0.63 -10.32
C THR A 150 -8.77 -0.12 -10.64
N THR A 151 -8.55 0.49 -11.81
CA THR A 151 -7.25 1.04 -12.19
C THR A 151 -6.82 2.12 -11.22
N GLY A 152 -5.59 2.00 -10.68
CA GLY A 152 -5.02 2.95 -9.74
C GLY A 152 -5.57 2.89 -8.32
N ALA A 153 -6.45 1.92 -7.98
CA ALA A 153 -6.96 1.78 -6.62
C ALA A 153 -5.83 1.57 -5.60
N GLY A 154 -4.83 0.75 -5.94
CA GLY A 154 -3.63 0.55 -5.14
C GLY A 154 -2.82 1.84 -4.99
N ASP A 155 -2.49 2.52 -6.11
CA ASP A 155 -1.72 3.77 -6.11
C ASP A 155 -2.38 4.85 -5.23
N VAL A 156 -3.72 4.95 -5.34
CA VAL A 156 -4.51 5.91 -4.56
C VAL A 156 -4.56 5.51 -3.08
N PHE A 157 -4.66 4.20 -2.78
CA PHE A 157 -4.54 3.69 -1.40
C PHE A 157 -3.20 4.10 -0.79
N HIS A 158 -2.08 3.89 -1.50
CA HIS A 158 -0.75 4.25 -1.03
C HIS A 158 -0.58 5.76 -0.84
N GLY A 159 -1.09 6.57 -1.76
CA GLY A 159 -1.09 8.03 -1.61
C GLY A 159 -1.86 8.49 -0.36
N ALA A 160 -3.04 7.91 -0.13
CA ALA A 160 -3.86 8.17 1.05
C ALA A 160 -3.18 7.69 2.34
N PHE A 161 -2.53 6.52 2.30
CA PHE A 161 -1.76 5.99 3.43
C PHE A 161 -0.58 6.90 3.80
N CYS A 162 0.19 7.37 2.81
CA CYS A 162 1.26 8.35 3.03
C CYS A 162 0.74 9.63 3.67
N TYR A 163 -0.40 10.14 3.19
CA TYR A 163 -1.06 11.31 3.79
C TYR A 163 -1.45 11.03 5.25
N ALA A 164 -2.09 9.90 5.53
CA ALA A 164 -2.51 9.53 6.87
C ALA A 164 -1.34 9.40 7.86
N VAL A 165 -0.23 8.80 7.44
CA VAL A 165 1.02 8.71 8.21
C VAL A 165 1.56 10.12 8.53
N LEU A 166 1.59 11.00 7.53
CA LEU A 166 2.07 12.39 7.70
C LEU A 166 1.16 13.25 8.59
N GLN A 167 -0.14 12.90 8.69
CA GLN A 167 -1.08 13.53 9.62
C GLN A 167 -1.05 12.91 11.02
N GLY A 168 -0.25 11.88 11.26
CA GLY A 168 -0.16 11.20 12.54
C GLY A 168 -1.44 10.42 12.91
N MET A 169 -2.19 9.96 11.93
CA MET A 169 -3.36 9.12 12.17
C MET A 169 -2.97 7.81 12.84
N THR A 170 -3.84 7.26 13.69
CA THR A 170 -3.68 5.89 14.20
C THR A 170 -3.71 4.89 13.04
N MET A 171 -3.09 3.73 13.20
CA MET A 171 -3.04 2.75 12.10
C MET A 171 -4.43 2.27 11.65
N PRO A 172 -5.39 1.97 12.55
CA PRO A 172 -6.77 1.69 12.13
C PRO A 172 -7.38 2.82 11.28
N ALA A 173 -7.22 4.08 11.71
CA ALA A 173 -7.74 5.24 10.97
C ALA A 173 -7.02 5.44 9.61
N ALA A 174 -5.72 5.17 9.55
CA ALA A 174 -4.95 5.29 8.31
C ALA A 174 -5.39 4.26 7.26
N LEU A 175 -5.59 2.99 7.67
CA LEU A 175 -6.08 1.95 6.78
C LEU A 175 -7.51 2.22 6.31
N ASP A 176 -8.38 2.66 7.22
CA ASP A 176 -9.76 2.99 6.90
C ASP A 176 -9.87 4.17 5.93
N PHE A 177 -9.11 5.23 6.16
CA PHE A 177 -9.00 6.38 5.27
C PHE A 177 -8.50 5.98 3.87
N SER A 178 -7.49 5.11 3.82
CA SER A 178 -6.92 4.62 2.56
C SER A 178 -7.91 3.74 1.79
N ASN A 179 -8.65 2.86 2.48
CA ASN A 179 -9.73 2.07 1.88
C ASN A 179 -10.85 2.95 1.33
N ALA A 180 -11.25 4.00 2.06
CA ALA A 180 -12.29 4.92 1.60
C ALA A 180 -11.86 5.66 0.32
N MET A 181 -10.63 6.15 0.28
CA MET A 181 -10.10 6.85 -0.88
C MET A 181 -9.97 5.91 -2.09
N ALA A 182 -9.48 4.69 -1.90
CA ALA A 182 -9.38 3.69 -2.95
C ALA A 182 -10.76 3.29 -3.49
N ALA A 183 -11.75 3.13 -2.62
CA ALA A 183 -13.12 2.83 -3.02
C ALA A 183 -13.74 3.96 -3.85
N LEU A 184 -13.57 5.23 -3.44
CA LEU A 184 -14.02 6.39 -4.23
C LEU A 184 -13.34 6.46 -5.58
N ASN A 185 -12.04 6.14 -5.67
CA ASN A 185 -11.36 6.11 -6.97
C ASN A 185 -11.96 5.06 -7.90
N CYS A 186 -12.42 3.93 -7.38
CA CYS A 186 -13.05 2.87 -8.18
C CYS A 186 -14.42 3.25 -8.76
N THR A 187 -15.05 4.33 -8.32
CA THR A 187 -16.37 4.78 -8.84
C THR A 187 -16.29 5.53 -10.17
N ALA A 188 -15.08 5.79 -10.66
CA ALA A 188 -14.88 6.52 -11.91
C ALA A 188 -13.82 5.85 -12.80
N MET A 189 -13.87 6.12 -14.10
CA MET A 189 -12.96 5.57 -15.09
C MET A 189 -11.55 6.16 -14.96
N GLY A 190 -10.53 5.31 -15.06
CA GLY A 190 -9.10 5.67 -15.10
C GLY A 190 -8.46 5.78 -13.73
N ALA A 191 -7.13 5.72 -13.71
CA ALA A 191 -6.31 5.58 -12.50
C ALA A 191 -6.49 6.69 -11.45
N ARG A 192 -7.05 7.84 -11.84
CA ARG A 192 -7.22 9.01 -10.98
C ARG A 192 -8.61 9.64 -11.09
N GLY A 193 -9.54 8.95 -11.77
CA GLY A 193 -10.84 9.52 -12.10
C GLY A 193 -11.72 9.83 -10.88
N GLY A 194 -11.59 9.05 -9.82
CA GLY A 194 -12.36 9.21 -8.59
C GLY A 194 -11.58 9.86 -7.43
N ILE A 195 -10.37 10.41 -7.68
CA ILE A 195 -9.66 11.18 -6.64
C ILE A 195 -10.49 12.41 -6.26
N CYS A 196 -10.83 12.53 -4.98
CA CYS A 196 -11.73 13.53 -4.43
C CYS A 196 -11.12 14.24 -3.23
N GLY A 197 -11.84 15.20 -2.65
CA GLY A 197 -11.42 15.93 -1.46
C GLY A 197 -11.68 15.18 -0.16
N LEU A 198 -11.17 15.74 0.94
CA LEU A 198 -11.28 15.14 2.27
C LEU A 198 -12.73 15.02 2.77
N GLU A 199 -13.62 15.88 2.29
CA GLU A 199 -15.02 15.89 2.71
C GLU A 199 -15.76 14.65 2.21
N GLU A 200 -15.59 14.28 0.95
CA GLU A 200 -16.18 13.10 0.35
C GLU A 200 -15.65 11.81 1.01
N ILE A 201 -14.34 11.78 1.31
CA ILE A 201 -13.73 10.64 2.00
C ILE A 201 -14.36 10.48 3.38
N ARG A 202 -14.46 11.57 4.17
CA ARG A 202 -15.07 11.55 5.50
C ARG A 202 -16.55 11.18 5.47
N LEU A 203 -17.27 11.61 4.45
CA LEU A 203 -18.67 11.23 4.26
C LEU A 203 -18.81 9.72 4.02
N LEU A 204 -17.97 9.14 3.16
CA LEU A 204 -17.95 7.69 2.93
C LEU A 204 -17.59 6.94 4.22
N MET A 205 -16.55 7.39 4.95
CA MET A 205 -16.14 6.78 6.23
C MET A 205 -17.27 6.78 7.26
N ALA A 206 -18.07 7.85 7.32
CA ALA A 206 -19.14 8.00 8.29
C ALA A 206 -20.41 7.23 7.95
N ARG A 207 -20.69 6.99 6.68
CA ARG A 207 -22.01 6.48 6.22
C ARG A 207 -21.92 5.29 5.27
N GLY A 208 -20.74 4.96 4.76
CA GLY A 208 -20.56 3.90 3.77
C GLY A 208 -20.78 2.51 4.37
N GLU A 209 -21.42 1.66 3.59
CA GLU A 209 -21.51 0.24 3.88
C GLU A 209 -20.14 -0.42 3.74
N ARG A 210 -19.84 -1.41 4.58
CA ARG A 210 -18.58 -2.11 4.59
C ARG A 210 -18.72 -3.58 4.24
N ARG A 211 -17.79 -4.07 3.43
CA ARG A 211 -17.66 -5.48 3.15
C ARG A 211 -16.61 -6.08 4.09
N SER A 212 -17.07 -6.68 5.19
CA SER A 212 -16.19 -7.34 6.15
C SER A 212 -16.03 -8.82 5.81
N ASP A 213 -14.79 -9.31 5.88
CA ASP A 213 -14.51 -10.74 5.91
C ASP A 213 -14.53 -11.22 7.37
N PRO A 214 -15.43 -12.15 7.76
CA PRO A 214 -15.57 -12.58 9.16
C PRO A 214 -14.32 -13.26 9.72
N ASP A 215 -13.55 -13.98 8.90
CA ASP A 215 -12.34 -14.66 9.35
C ASP A 215 -11.22 -13.66 9.64
N PHE A 216 -10.97 -12.72 8.73
CA PHE A 216 -10.00 -11.64 8.97
C PHE A 216 -10.39 -10.80 10.19
N ALA A 217 -11.67 -10.45 10.34
CA ALA A 217 -12.15 -9.66 11.46
C ALA A 217 -11.95 -10.41 12.79
N ALA A 218 -12.33 -11.69 12.86
CA ALA A 218 -12.19 -12.50 14.07
C ALA A 218 -10.72 -12.69 14.48
N ARG A 219 -9.84 -13.00 13.53
CA ARG A 219 -8.42 -13.22 13.79
C ARG A 219 -7.70 -11.93 14.20
N ALA A 220 -8.00 -10.80 13.56
CA ALA A 220 -7.45 -9.52 13.96
C ALA A 220 -7.91 -9.14 15.37
N HIS A 221 -9.19 -9.35 15.70
CA HIS A 221 -9.74 -9.09 17.04
C HIS A 221 -9.09 -9.97 18.11
N ALA A 222 -8.84 -11.24 17.82
CA ALA A 222 -8.18 -12.17 18.75
C ALA A 222 -6.75 -11.74 19.11
N SER A 223 -6.09 -10.93 18.28
CA SER A 223 -4.75 -10.36 18.53
C SER A 223 -4.78 -9.15 19.49
N GLY A 224 -5.95 -8.70 19.96
CA GLY A 224 -6.11 -7.60 20.90
C GLY A 224 -6.15 -6.20 20.25
N ALA A 225 -6.27 -6.09 18.93
CA ALA A 225 -6.43 -4.81 18.26
C ALA A 225 -7.86 -4.24 18.45
N PRO A 226 -8.03 -2.92 18.70
CA PRO A 226 -9.34 -2.31 18.66
C PRO A 226 -9.90 -2.39 17.24
N PRO A 227 -11.24 -2.60 17.07
CA PRO A 227 -11.85 -2.58 15.74
C PRO A 227 -11.61 -1.21 15.07
N ALA A 228 -11.37 -1.21 13.77
CA ALA A 228 -11.44 0.01 12.98
C ALA A 228 -12.89 0.53 13.03
N VAL A 229 -13.08 1.75 13.52
CA VAL A 229 -14.39 2.39 13.71
C VAL A 229 -14.93 2.92 12.40
#